data_328a5a9f2ab6ed2fc627814f1bbc12fd
#
_entry.id   328a5a9f2ab6ed2fc627814f1bbc12fd
#
_cell.length_a   1.000
_cell.length_b   1.000
_cell.length_c   1.000
_cell.angle_alpha   90.00
_cell.angle_beta   90.00
_cell.angle_gamma   90.00
#
_symmetry.space_group_name_H-M   'P 1'
#
loop_
_entity.id
_entity.type
_entity.pdbx_description
1 polymer ?
#
loop_
_entity_poly.entity_id
_entity_poly.type
_entity_poly.pdbx_seq_one_letter_code
_entity_poly.pdbx_strand_id
1 'polypeptide(L)'
;MKPLCPALAASILLTALPAAAQQEETYDYWQPQRQMVCLGQQAIFMCNGLFTSNRTLEQVFAQELAYLPEPVGTAKGGDYDVDWERGAVTVGSGHGVPKMRAAFREGIGCVVLAPDQTLEDIDSLPAIEMPPPAGDAAKIPWPDGDKTGPISPPSEVDAAELQAASDWAFDRESPQQVTLSLLVVHRGQIVHERYADGVDITTRTRTWSTAKSIASTLIGLLVDDGKLALDEPLDFDFLPKEATAAKTDPRAAITLRHALNMSSGLQTVDNGGQEYAVGSGMSYWAGASSVEGARRRALIREPGANWDYENYDTLLAVYAMKRALSSEKKYHEFPRKRLLDQIGMRNTLLSTDRFGDFILSSQVYTNARDLARFGLLYLQNGLWNGERLLSEEWIDFVRTPAPSTADRGNFYGGQFWLVPDERKDVPKDAYSTAGNRGQYVVIVPSHDLVIVRRGLDWGRQGFDRWDMTREVLKAFPGGAGVAQ
;
A
#
# COMPACT_ATOMS: atom_id res chain seq x y z
N MET A 1 13.64 32.56 6.88
CA MET A 1 12.49 31.72 7.31
C MET A 1 12.45 30.57 6.32
N LYS A 2 12.71 29.38 6.77
CA LYS A 2 12.76 28.19 5.91
C LYS A 2 11.41 27.48 5.96
N PRO A 3 10.84 27.07 4.82
CA PRO A 3 9.55 26.41 4.80
C PRO A 3 9.59 25.01 5.41
N LEU A 4 8.49 24.67 6.02
CA LEU A 4 8.17 23.39 6.64
C LEU A 4 7.74 22.38 5.58
N CYS A 5 7.93 21.10 5.85
CA CYS A 5 7.27 20.00 5.13
C CYS A 5 5.75 20.28 5.12
N PRO A 6 5.10 20.52 3.99
CA PRO A 6 3.69 20.94 3.98
C PRO A 6 2.78 19.83 4.46
N ALA A 7 1.97 20.14 5.46
CA ALA A 7 0.82 19.34 5.80
C ALA A 7 -0.21 19.41 4.67
N LEU A 8 -0.72 18.29 4.22
CA LEU A 8 -1.89 18.20 3.34
C LEU A 8 -3.09 18.82 4.07
N ALA A 9 -3.46 20.02 3.69
CA ALA A 9 -4.66 20.67 4.22
C ALA A 9 -5.87 20.25 3.38
N ALA A 10 -6.82 19.58 4.01
CA ALA A 10 -8.15 19.38 3.48
C ALA A 10 -8.88 20.74 3.43
N SER A 11 -9.35 21.14 2.25
CA SER A 11 -10.07 22.38 2.04
C SER A 11 -11.51 22.24 2.54
N ILE A 12 -11.81 22.89 3.66
CA ILE A 12 -13.19 23.20 4.07
C ILE A 12 -13.52 24.58 3.46
N LEU A 13 -14.56 24.65 2.64
CA LEU A 13 -15.14 25.91 2.20
C LEU A 13 -15.71 26.65 3.42
N LEU A 14 -15.03 27.68 3.86
CA LEU A 14 -15.55 28.63 4.82
C LEU A 14 -15.90 29.95 4.11
N THR A 15 -17.16 30.33 4.26
CA THR A 15 -17.71 31.65 3.90
C THR A 15 -16.94 32.75 4.62
N ALA A 16 -16.64 33.80 3.90
CA ALA A 16 -15.87 34.95 4.36
C ALA A 16 -16.49 35.63 5.61
N LEU A 17 -15.70 35.77 6.64
CA LEU A 17 -15.87 36.73 7.71
C LEU A 17 -14.69 37.70 7.72
N PRO A 18 -14.93 38.99 8.08
CA PRO A 18 -13.93 40.02 7.89
C PRO A 18 -12.92 40.12 9.02
N ALA A 19 -11.78 40.71 8.66
CA ALA A 19 -10.73 41.29 9.48
C ALA A 19 -9.76 40.33 10.18
N ALA A 20 -8.56 40.29 9.63
CA ALA A 20 -7.30 39.89 10.14
C ALA A 20 -7.12 40.03 11.66
N ALA A 21 -7.27 38.94 12.38
CA ALA A 21 -6.41 38.72 13.54
C ALA A 21 -5.10 38.16 12.96
N GLN A 22 -3.97 38.85 13.12
CA GLN A 22 -2.66 38.30 12.98
C GLN A 22 -2.62 37.08 13.95
N GLN A 23 -2.71 35.87 13.39
CA GLN A 23 -2.38 34.69 14.19
C GLN A 23 -0.88 34.83 14.54
N GLU A 24 -0.59 35.03 15.80
CA GLU A 24 0.75 34.81 16.32
C GLU A 24 1.20 33.43 15.84
N GLU A 25 2.36 33.36 15.17
CA GLU A 25 2.96 32.08 14.80
C GLU A 25 3.16 31.28 16.10
N THR A 26 2.29 30.32 16.34
CA THR A 26 2.45 29.42 17.46
C THR A 26 3.69 28.56 17.23
N TYR A 27 4.58 28.47 18.21
CA TYR A 27 5.78 27.63 18.12
C TYR A 27 5.40 26.19 17.81
N ASP A 28 6.00 25.62 16.76
CA ASP A 28 5.76 24.23 16.37
C ASP A 28 6.67 23.27 17.13
N TYR A 29 6.18 22.74 18.23
CA TYR A 29 6.89 21.76 19.06
C TYR A 29 7.23 20.44 18.35
N TRP A 30 6.55 20.14 17.25
CA TRP A 30 6.74 18.90 16.48
C TRP A 30 7.65 19.08 15.27
N GLN A 31 8.14 20.28 15.02
CA GLN A 31 9.00 20.58 13.87
C GLN A 31 10.24 19.67 13.77
N PRO A 32 11.02 19.43 14.84
CA PRO A 32 12.18 18.54 14.75
C PRO A 32 11.81 17.10 14.37
N GLN A 33 10.69 16.60 14.89
CA GLN A 33 10.19 15.27 14.53
C GLN A 33 9.77 15.19 13.07
N ARG A 34 9.00 16.18 12.58
CA ARG A 34 8.63 16.22 11.17
C ARG A 34 9.84 16.30 10.27
N GLN A 35 10.85 17.07 10.61
CA GLN A 35 12.09 17.15 9.84
C GLN A 35 12.83 15.81 9.84
N MET A 36 12.95 15.15 10.97
CA MET A 36 13.56 13.82 11.08
C MET A 36 12.80 12.80 10.21
N VAL A 37 11.48 12.77 10.29
CA VAL A 37 10.63 11.88 9.48
C VAL A 37 10.81 12.16 8.00
N CYS A 38 10.87 13.41 7.56
CA CYS A 38 11.12 13.78 6.16
C CYS A 38 12.50 13.32 5.68
N LEU A 39 13.55 13.46 6.49
CA LEU A 39 14.89 12.95 6.15
C LEU A 39 14.89 11.42 6.03
N GLY A 40 14.20 10.73 6.95
CA GLY A 40 14.05 9.27 6.88
C GLY A 40 13.22 8.81 5.69
N GLN A 41 12.17 9.57 5.32
CA GLN A 41 11.39 9.32 4.12
C GLN A 41 12.27 9.42 2.86
N GLN A 42 13.12 10.44 2.78
CA GLN A 42 14.07 10.54 1.66
C GLN A 42 15.06 9.39 1.67
N ALA A 43 15.63 9.04 2.82
CA ALA A 43 16.60 7.95 2.93
C ALA A 43 16.00 6.61 2.44
N ILE A 44 14.78 6.28 2.86
CA ILE A 44 14.12 5.02 2.44
C ILE A 44 13.70 5.04 0.97
N PHE A 45 13.28 6.22 0.44
CA PHE A 45 12.91 6.34 -0.98
C PHE A 45 14.14 6.19 -1.88
N MET A 46 15.24 6.84 -1.52
CA MET A 46 16.51 6.69 -2.24
C MET A 46 17.02 5.25 -2.16
N CYS A 47 17.07 4.67 -0.97
CA CYS A 47 17.55 3.31 -0.77
C CYS A 47 16.72 2.30 -1.59
N ASN A 48 15.40 2.32 -1.49
CA ASN A 48 14.56 1.41 -2.28
C ASN A 48 14.59 1.72 -3.78
N GLY A 49 14.66 2.99 -4.17
CA GLY A 49 14.82 3.36 -5.57
C GLY A 49 16.08 2.75 -6.19
N LEU A 50 17.22 2.87 -5.50
CA LEU A 50 18.51 2.39 -5.96
C LEU A 50 18.64 0.86 -5.85
N PHE A 51 18.36 0.27 -4.68
CA PHE A 51 18.71 -1.12 -4.38
C PHE A 51 17.57 -2.13 -4.49
N THR A 52 16.30 -1.69 -4.44
CA THR A 52 15.14 -2.55 -4.61
C THR A 52 14.54 -2.45 -6.01
N SER A 53 14.54 -1.24 -6.59
CA SER A 53 13.94 -0.94 -7.89
C SER A 53 14.96 -0.83 -9.02
N ASN A 54 16.26 -0.93 -8.74
CA ASN A 54 17.40 -0.83 -9.67
C ASN A 54 17.34 0.44 -10.54
N ARG A 55 16.93 1.57 -9.97
CA ARG A 55 16.83 2.85 -10.66
C ARG A 55 18.12 3.66 -10.52
N THR A 56 18.36 4.55 -11.47
CA THR A 56 19.49 5.48 -11.36
C THR A 56 19.20 6.59 -10.35
N LEU A 57 20.24 7.26 -9.88
CA LEU A 57 20.10 8.39 -8.96
C LEU A 57 19.28 9.54 -9.59
N GLU A 58 19.46 9.77 -10.90
CA GLU A 58 18.68 10.76 -11.66
C GLU A 58 17.19 10.40 -11.67
N GLN A 59 16.85 9.13 -11.91
CA GLN A 59 15.47 8.66 -11.88
C GLN A 59 14.85 8.79 -10.47
N VAL A 60 15.64 8.46 -9.44
CA VAL A 60 15.20 8.60 -8.05
C VAL A 60 14.85 10.05 -7.73
N PHE A 61 15.72 11.01 -8.06
CA PHE A 61 15.45 12.42 -7.83
C PHE A 61 14.31 12.97 -8.69
N ALA A 62 14.25 12.57 -9.97
CA ALA A 62 13.23 13.06 -10.88
C ALA A 62 11.82 12.50 -10.60
N GLN A 63 11.72 11.31 -10.03
CA GLN A 63 10.44 10.58 -9.94
C GLN A 63 10.09 10.17 -8.51
N GLU A 64 10.97 9.44 -7.80
CA GLU A 64 10.65 8.99 -6.44
C GLU A 64 10.56 10.18 -5.47
N LEU A 65 11.57 11.05 -5.50
CA LEU A 65 11.65 12.21 -4.62
C LEU A 65 10.80 13.40 -5.07
N ALA A 66 10.22 13.40 -6.28
CA ALA A 66 9.24 14.40 -6.70
C ALA A 66 8.01 14.47 -5.77
N TYR A 67 7.76 13.41 -5.01
CA TYR A 67 6.72 13.36 -3.98
C TYR A 67 7.04 14.24 -2.77
N LEU A 68 8.32 14.45 -2.49
CA LEU A 68 8.77 15.27 -1.35
C LEU A 68 8.72 16.75 -1.72
N PRO A 69 8.23 17.61 -0.83
CA PRO A 69 8.18 19.05 -1.10
C PRO A 69 9.56 19.67 -1.30
N GLU A 70 10.55 19.23 -0.51
CA GLU A 70 11.91 19.73 -0.53
C GLU A 70 12.92 18.58 -0.27
N PRO A 71 13.27 17.81 -1.30
CA PRO A 71 14.32 16.82 -1.14
C PRO A 71 15.67 17.47 -0.87
N VAL A 72 16.45 16.87 0.01
CA VAL A 72 17.82 17.31 0.33
C VAL A 72 18.73 16.96 -0.83
N GLY A 73 19.36 17.98 -1.45
CA GLY A 73 20.28 17.78 -2.56
C GLY A 73 19.63 17.54 -3.92
N THR A 74 20.42 17.06 -4.84
CA THR A 74 20.06 16.71 -6.23
C THR A 74 20.79 15.43 -6.62
N ALA A 75 20.50 14.86 -7.79
CA ALA A 75 21.26 13.72 -8.32
C ALA A 75 22.77 13.97 -8.46
N LYS A 76 23.19 15.24 -8.42
CA LYS A 76 24.62 15.64 -8.52
C LYS A 76 25.30 15.78 -7.16
N GLY A 77 24.58 15.68 -6.05
CA GLY A 77 25.09 15.78 -4.69
C GLY A 77 24.23 16.66 -3.77
N GLY A 78 24.59 16.67 -2.50
CA GLY A 78 23.90 17.40 -1.43
C GLY A 78 24.22 16.78 -0.07
N ASP A 79 23.46 17.15 0.97
CA ASP A 79 23.60 16.60 2.31
C ASP A 79 23.03 15.17 2.39
N TYR A 80 23.50 14.28 1.52
CA TYR A 80 23.23 12.85 1.55
C TYR A 80 24.49 12.08 1.09
N ASP A 81 24.53 10.79 1.46
CA ASP A 81 25.57 9.86 1.04
C ASP A 81 24.96 8.52 0.65
N VAL A 82 25.53 7.85 -0.36
CA VAL A 82 25.14 6.52 -0.82
C VAL A 82 26.31 5.58 -0.65
N ASP A 83 26.22 4.68 0.30
CA ASP A 83 27.15 3.57 0.48
C ASP A 83 26.74 2.40 -0.44
N TRP A 84 27.36 2.33 -1.60
CA TRP A 84 27.07 1.32 -2.62
C TRP A 84 27.52 -0.08 -2.20
N GLU A 85 28.54 -0.19 -1.34
CA GLU A 85 29.04 -1.48 -0.85
C GLU A 85 28.08 -2.10 0.17
N ARG A 86 27.58 -1.29 1.09
CA ARG A 86 26.62 -1.73 2.13
C ARG A 86 25.16 -1.64 1.67
N GLY A 87 24.88 -1.09 0.49
CA GLY A 87 23.52 -0.85 0.01
C GLY A 87 22.73 0.09 0.90
N ALA A 88 23.36 1.20 1.36
CA ALA A 88 22.77 2.08 2.34
C ALA A 88 22.75 3.54 1.89
N VAL A 89 21.82 4.32 2.44
CA VAL A 89 21.68 5.76 2.21
C VAL A 89 21.61 6.49 3.53
N THR A 90 22.39 7.57 3.66
CA THR A 90 22.34 8.51 4.78
C THR A 90 21.86 9.86 4.27
N VAL A 91 20.93 10.52 4.95
CA VAL A 91 20.37 11.84 4.56
C VAL A 91 20.42 12.81 5.73
N GLY A 92 20.79 14.05 5.46
CA GLY A 92 20.86 15.17 6.38
C GLY A 92 22.26 15.53 6.82
N SER A 93 22.45 16.79 7.23
CA SER A 93 23.75 17.32 7.71
C SER A 93 24.08 16.88 9.14
N GLY A 94 23.06 16.53 9.94
CA GLY A 94 23.20 16.28 11.39
C GLY A 94 23.13 17.55 12.24
N HIS A 95 22.84 18.70 11.64
CA HIS A 95 22.66 19.97 12.37
C HIS A 95 21.16 20.16 12.73
N GLY A 96 20.86 20.23 14.00
CA GLY A 96 19.50 20.45 14.54
C GLY A 96 18.62 19.21 14.62
N VAL A 97 18.75 18.28 13.66
CA VAL A 97 18.08 16.96 13.67
C VAL A 97 19.08 15.87 13.28
N PRO A 98 18.89 14.63 13.73
CA PRO A 98 19.80 13.53 13.43
C PRO A 98 19.82 13.23 11.92
N LYS A 99 20.96 12.73 11.43
CA LYS A 99 21.03 12.09 10.12
C LYS A 99 20.16 10.83 10.14
N MET A 100 19.34 10.66 9.10
CA MET A 100 18.52 9.46 8.95
C MET A 100 19.15 8.49 7.95
N ARG A 101 19.00 7.22 8.19
CA ARG A 101 19.65 6.16 7.42
C ARG A 101 18.67 5.07 7.05
N ALA A 102 18.85 4.51 5.86
CA ALA A 102 18.16 3.31 5.41
C ALA A 102 19.15 2.36 4.75
N ALA A 103 19.01 1.07 4.98
CA ALA A 103 19.88 0.06 4.41
C ALA A 103 19.06 -1.08 3.79
N PHE A 104 19.52 -1.58 2.64
CA PHE A 104 18.93 -2.72 1.96
C PHE A 104 19.20 -4.01 2.74
N ARG A 105 18.15 -4.80 2.91
CA ARG A 105 18.23 -6.14 3.53
C ARG A 105 17.58 -7.16 2.62
N GLU A 106 18.21 -8.31 2.51
CA GLU A 106 17.72 -9.40 1.66
C GLU A 106 16.32 -9.84 2.08
N GLY A 107 15.46 -10.10 1.09
CA GLY A 107 14.08 -10.57 1.28
C GLY A 107 13.09 -9.51 1.78
N ILE A 108 13.56 -8.30 2.11
CA ILE A 108 12.74 -7.25 2.71
C ILE A 108 12.73 -5.96 1.86
N GLY A 109 13.86 -5.63 1.20
CA GLY A 109 14.12 -4.30 0.67
C GLY A 109 14.79 -3.41 1.73
N CYS A 110 14.61 -2.09 1.64
CA CYS A 110 15.27 -1.18 2.58
C CYS A 110 14.53 -1.03 3.90
N VAL A 111 15.29 -0.95 4.99
CA VAL A 111 14.81 -0.74 6.36
C VAL A 111 15.44 0.53 6.92
N VAL A 112 14.66 1.34 7.64
CA VAL A 112 15.14 2.57 8.29
C VAL A 112 15.77 2.22 9.63
N LEU A 113 16.97 2.75 9.89
CA LEU A 113 17.63 2.68 11.18
C LEU A 113 17.04 3.72 12.15
N ALA A 114 17.19 3.46 13.45
CA ALA A 114 16.83 4.47 14.45
C ALA A 114 17.75 5.71 14.34
N PRO A 115 17.28 6.88 14.79
CA PRO A 115 18.05 8.13 14.67
C PRO A 115 19.43 8.11 15.33
N ASP A 116 19.61 7.30 16.38
CA ASP A 116 20.85 7.09 17.14
C ASP A 116 21.72 5.94 16.62
N GLN A 117 21.22 5.14 15.67
CA GLN A 117 21.97 4.08 15.00
C GLN A 117 22.84 4.63 13.86
N THR A 118 23.89 3.89 13.52
CA THR A 118 24.84 4.19 12.44
C THR A 118 24.87 3.06 11.41
N LEU A 119 25.67 3.17 10.35
CA LEU A 119 25.83 2.08 9.37
C LEU A 119 26.52 0.83 9.95
N GLU A 120 27.15 0.94 11.12
CA GLU A 120 27.70 -0.22 11.84
C GLU A 120 26.59 -1.11 12.44
N ASP A 121 25.38 -0.59 12.56
CA ASP A 121 24.23 -1.29 13.11
C ASP A 121 23.42 -2.05 12.06
N ILE A 122 23.81 -2.01 10.77
CA ILE A 122 23.07 -2.64 9.66
C ILE A 122 22.81 -4.13 9.91
N ASP A 123 23.78 -4.85 10.47
CA ASP A 123 23.64 -6.28 10.73
C ASP A 123 22.66 -6.61 11.86
N SER A 124 22.25 -5.63 12.65
CA SER A 124 21.16 -5.76 13.63
C SER A 124 19.77 -5.69 13.00
N LEU A 125 19.66 -5.21 11.76
CA LEU A 125 18.39 -5.14 11.05
C LEU A 125 17.92 -6.52 10.61
N PRO A 126 16.60 -6.76 10.55
CA PRO A 126 16.06 -8.04 10.09
C PRO A 126 16.46 -8.32 8.63
N ALA A 127 16.59 -9.60 8.30
CA ALA A 127 16.69 -10.12 6.94
C ALA A 127 15.79 -11.36 6.85
N ILE A 128 15.20 -11.61 5.68
CA ILE A 128 14.37 -12.80 5.45
C ILE A 128 15.04 -13.64 4.37
N GLU A 129 15.88 -14.56 4.84
CA GLU A 129 16.57 -15.48 3.97
C GLU A 129 15.65 -16.65 3.61
N MET A 130 15.16 -16.63 2.39
CA MET A 130 14.40 -17.74 1.81
C MET A 130 14.96 -18.08 0.43
N PRO A 131 15.01 -19.36 0.06
CA PRO A 131 15.42 -19.73 -1.29
C PRO A 131 14.50 -19.01 -2.30
N PRO A 132 15.02 -18.60 -3.46
CA PRO A 132 14.17 -18.05 -4.52
C PRO A 132 13.10 -19.06 -4.93
N PRO A 133 11.94 -18.61 -5.42
CA PRO A 133 10.92 -19.50 -5.97
C PRO A 133 11.51 -20.39 -7.07
N ALA A 134 11.11 -21.66 -7.09
CA ALA A 134 11.66 -22.65 -8.03
C ALA A 134 11.39 -22.26 -9.49
N GLY A 135 12.37 -22.49 -10.36
CA GLY A 135 12.27 -22.27 -11.80
C GLY A 135 12.52 -20.83 -12.24
N ASP A 136 12.78 -20.70 -13.52
CA ASP A 136 13.00 -19.40 -14.19
C ASP A 136 11.63 -18.83 -14.66
N ALA A 137 11.18 -17.74 -14.07
CA ALA A 137 9.91 -17.11 -14.39
C ALA A 137 9.73 -16.85 -15.88
N ALA A 138 10.80 -16.49 -16.61
CA ALA A 138 10.75 -16.24 -18.05
C ALA A 138 10.46 -17.49 -18.88
N LYS A 139 10.58 -18.69 -18.31
CA LYS A 139 10.32 -19.96 -18.96
C LYS A 139 8.99 -20.61 -18.54
N ILE A 140 8.43 -20.18 -17.42
CA ILE A 140 7.16 -20.67 -16.90
C ILE A 140 6.03 -19.89 -17.55
N PRO A 141 4.99 -20.55 -18.11
CA PRO A 141 3.85 -19.84 -18.73
C PRO A 141 3.11 -18.92 -17.74
N TRP A 142 2.56 -17.83 -18.25
CA TRP A 142 1.60 -16.98 -17.53
C TRP A 142 0.34 -17.80 -17.18
N PRO A 143 -0.25 -17.67 -15.97
CA PRO A 143 0.07 -16.70 -14.93
C PRO A 143 1.12 -17.17 -13.90
N ASP A 144 1.57 -18.42 -13.87
CA ASP A 144 2.50 -18.95 -12.87
C ASP A 144 3.93 -18.40 -13.05
N GLY A 145 4.25 -17.93 -14.25
CA GLY A 145 5.49 -17.26 -14.61
C GLY A 145 5.24 -16.11 -15.60
N ASP A 146 6.34 -15.64 -16.23
CA ASP A 146 6.31 -14.44 -17.07
C ASP A 146 6.33 -14.75 -18.57
N LYS A 147 6.35 -16.04 -18.96
CA LYS A 147 6.35 -16.42 -20.37
C LYS A 147 4.97 -16.21 -20.95
N THR A 148 4.84 -15.21 -21.83
CA THR A 148 3.65 -14.95 -22.65
C THR A 148 3.91 -15.27 -24.11
N GLY A 149 2.86 -15.52 -24.89
CA GLY A 149 2.88 -15.34 -26.33
C GLY A 149 2.92 -13.85 -26.72
N PRO A 150 2.75 -13.52 -28.02
CA PRO A 150 2.50 -12.14 -28.43
C PRO A 150 1.29 -11.59 -27.67
N ILE A 151 1.46 -10.44 -27.02
CA ILE A 151 0.37 -9.78 -26.30
C ILE A 151 -0.45 -9.01 -27.33
N SER A 152 -1.69 -9.44 -27.54
CA SER A 152 -2.65 -8.80 -28.42
C SER A 152 -4.06 -9.07 -27.92
N PRO A 153 -4.98 -8.09 -28.03
CA PRO A 153 -6.37 -8.31 -27.68
C PRO A 153 -7.01 -9.34 -28.61
N PRO A 154 -7.89 -10.23 -28.10
CA PRO A 154 -8.66 -11.14 -28.93
C PRO A 154 -9.69 -10.35 -29.76
N SER A 155 -10.25 -10.99 -30.81
CA SER A 155 -11.10 -10.32 -31.81
C SER A 155 -12.38 -9.68 -31.28
N GLU A 156 -12.86 -10.12 -30.12
CA GLU A 156 -14.03 -9.55 -29.43
C GLU A 156 -13.71 -8.29 -28.62
N VAL A 157 -12.44 -7.96 -28.45
CA VAL A 157 -11.97 -6.75 -27.77
C VAL A 157 -11.62 -5.70 -28.80
N ASP A 158 -12.14 -4.49 -28.64
CA ASP A 158 -11.79 -3.38 -29.53
C ASP A 158 -10.36 -2.89 -29.22
N ALA A 159 -9.43 -3.27 -30.10
CA ALA A 159 -8.01 -2.93 -29.95
C ALA A 159 -7.75 -1.41 -30.02
N ALA A 160 -8.57 -0.66 -30.77
CA ALA A 160 -8.41 0.79 -30.91
C ALA A 160 -8.86 1.51 -29.63
N GLU A 161 -9.99 1.10 -29.07
CA GLU A 161 -10.46 1.63 -27.77
C GLU A 161 -9.50 1.26 -26.63
N LEU A 162 -8.94 0.04 -26.64
CA LEU A 162 -7.96 -0.37 -25.63
C LEU A 162 -6.67 0.46 -25.72
N GLN A 163 -6.21 0.73 -26.93
CA GLN A 163 -5.06 1.62 -27.15
C GLN A 163 -5.38 3.06 -26.72
N ALA A 164 -6.57 3.57 -27.04
CA ALA A 164 -7.02 4.90 -26.61
C ALA A 164 -7.07 5.02 -25.08
N ALA A 165 -7.56 3.99 -24.38
CA ALA A 165 -7.55 3.95 -22.91
C ALA A 165 -6.11 3.93 -22.35
N SER A 166 -5.20 3.22 -23.02
CA SER A 166 -3.78 3.25 -22.67
C SER A 166 -3.16 4.63 -22.84
N ASP A 167 -3.42 5.27 -24.00
CA ASP A 167 -2.94 6.61 -24.28
C ASP A 167 -3.52 7.61 -23.25
N TRP A 168 -4.80 7.53 -22.95
CA TRP A 168 -5.43 8.31 -21.90
C TRP A 168 -4.73 8.16 -20.53
N ALA A 169 -4.31 6.94 -20.17
CA ALA A 169 -3.65 6.70 -18.88
C ALA A 169 -2.22 7.24 -18.83
N PHE A 170 -1.50 7.29 -19.96
CA PHE A 170 -0.12 7.78 -20.04
C PHE A 170 -0.01 9.26 -20.41
N ASP A 171 -0.83 9.74 -21.33
CA ASP A 171 -0.74 11.09 -21.88
C ASP A 171 -1.65 12.05 -21.09
N ARG A 172 -1.24 12.30 -19.84
CA ARG A 172 -2.02 13.13 -18.92
C ARG A 172 -1.69 14.61 -19.11
N GLU A 173 -2.72 15.46 -19.06
CA GLU A 173 -2.55 16.93 -19.09
C GLU A 173 -1.75 17.43 -17.88
N SER A 174 -1.95 16.80 -16.72
CA SER A 174 -1.24 17.16 -15.49
C SER A 174 0.10 16.45 -15.39
N PRO A 175 1.23 17.16 -15.26
CA PRO A 175 2.51 16.55 -15.01
C PRO A 175 2.59 15.86 -13.63
N GLN A 176 1.58 16.07 -12.77
CA GLN A 176 1.47 15.41 -11.47
C GLN A 176 0.93 13.98 -11.57
N GLN A 177 0.34 13.60 -12.69
CA GLN A 177 -0.18 12.26 -12.96
C GLN A 177 0.80 11.48 -13.82
N VAL A 178 1.60 10.62 -13.19
CA VAL A 178 2.68 9.87 -13.84
C VAL A 178 2.35 8.39 -13.83
N THR A 179 2.08 7.83 -15.01
CA THR A 179 1.86 6.38 -15.18
C THR A 179 3.17 5.69 -15.53
N LEU A 180 3.54 4.67 -14.77
CA LEU A 180 4.71 3.83 -15.03
C LEU A 180 4.36 2.58 -15.84
N SER A 181 3.19 1.99 -15.56
CA SER A 181 2.69 0.86 -16.32
C SER A 181 1.17 0.78 -16.30
N LEU A 182 0.61 0.30 -17.39
CA LEU A 182 -0.79 -0.15 -17.50
C LEU A 182 -0.78 -1.57 -18.03
N LEU A 183 -1.46 -2.48 -17.32
CA LEU A 183 -1.60 -3.88 -17.70
C LEU A 183 -3.07 -4.26 -17.58
N VAL A 184 -3.62 -4.90 -18.64
CA VAL A 184 -5.00 -5.37 -18.67
C VAL A 184 -5.01 -6.86 -18.90
N VAL A 185 -5.67 -7.58 -18.01
CA VAL A 185 -5.91 -9.03 -18.11
C VAL A 185 -7.39 -9.26 -18.39
N HIS A 186 -7.70 -10.02 -19.42
CA HIS A 186 -9.05 -10.45 -19.75
C HIS A 186 -9.10 -11.97 -19.83
N ARG A 187 -10.06 -12.58 -19.12
CA ARG A 187 -10.21 -14.04 -19.06
C ARG A 187 -8.90 -14.77 -18.75
N GLY A 188 -8.15 -14.24 -17.80
CA GLY A 188 -6.88 -14.81 -17.35
C GLY A 188 -5.67 -14.53 -18.24
N GLN A 189 -5.82 -13.89 -19.42
CA GLN A 189 -4.73 -13.60 -20.35
C GLN A 189 -4.40 -12.10 -20.37
N ILE A 190 -3.10 -11.76 -20.46
CA ILE A 190 -2.67 -10.38 -20.66
C ILE A 190 -3.05 -9.98 -22.10
N VAL A 191 -3.93 -9.00 -22.24
CA VAL A 191 -4.39 -8.48 -23.53
C VAL A 191 -3.79 -7.12 -23.87
N HIS A 192 -3.25 -6.42 -22.87
CA HIS A 192 -2.53 -5.15 -23.04
C HIS A 192 -1.48 -5.00 -21.94
N GLU A 193 -0.31 -4.52 -22.31
CA GLU A 193 0.78 -4.23 -21.40
C GLU A 193 1.66 -3.11 -21.98
N ARG A 194 1.78 -2.00 -21.21
CA ARG A 194 2.60 -0.84 -21.59
C ARG A 194 3.38 -0.34 -20.38
N TYR A 195 4.62 0.04 -20.63
CA TYR A 195 5.54 0.59 -19.64
C TYR A 195 6.06 1.96 -20.08
N ALA A 196 6.33 2.84 -19.14
CA ALA A 196 7.04 4.09 -19.37
C ALA A 196 8.53 3.83 -19.65
N ASP A 197 9.21 4.80 -20.23
CA ASP A 197 10.65 4.72 -20.48
C ASP A 197 11.45 4.42 -19.20
N GLY A 198 12.35 3.44 -19.29
CA GLY A 198 13.18 3.00 -18.16
C GLY A 198 12.43 2.17 -17.10
N VAL A 199 11.25 1.67 -17.45
CA VAL A 199 10.43 0.75 -16.63
C VAL A 199 10.14 -0.50 -17.44
N ASP A 200 10.19 -1.66 -16.80
CA ASP A 200 9.90 -2.95 -17.44
C ASP A 200 9.15 -3.90 -16.50
N ILE A 201 8.96 -5.15 -16.95
CA ILE A 201 8.27 -6.20 -16.21
C ILE A 201 8.94 -6.57 -14.88
N THR A 202 10.20 -6.20 -14.68
CA THR A 202 10.96 -6.50 -13.45
C THR A 202 11.00 -5.33 -12.49
N THR A 203 10.60 -4.13 -12.94
CA THR A 203 10.69 -2.91 -12.14
C THR A 203 9.73 -2.94 -10.96
N ARG A 204 10.30 -3.04 -9.77
CA ARG A 204 9.54 -2.97 -8.51
C ARG A 204 9.36 -1.52 -8.11
N THR A 205 8.15 -1.16 -7.73
CA THR A 205 7.88 0.12 -7.09
C THR A 205 7.03 -0.10 -5.84
N ARG A 206 7.03 0.87 -4.94
CA ARG A 206 6.25 0.82 -3.70
C ARG A 206 4.75 0.78 -4.02
N THR A 207 4.02 -0.11 -3.37
CA THR A 207 2.57 -0.27 -3.57
C THR A 207 1.74 0.72 -2.77
N TRP A 208 2.35 1.38 -1.77
CA TRP A 208 1.61 2.18 -0.81
C TRP A 208 0.44 1.37 -0.23
N SER A 209 -0.72 1.98 -0.05
CA SER A 209 -1.85 1.35 0.62
C SER A 209 -2.46 0.13 -0.10
N THR A 210 -2.06 -0.19 -1.34
CA THR A 210 -2.37 -1.50 -1.94
C THR A 210 -1.81 -2.67 -1.09
N ALA A 211 -0.78 -2.42 -0.29
CA ALA A 211 -0.27 -3.35 0.71
C ALA A 211 -1.33 -3.82 1.72
N LYS A 212 -2.31 -2.97 2.03
CA LYS A 212 -3.41 -3.29 2.95
C LYS A 212 -4.28 -4.45 2.44
N SER A 213 -4.53 -4.48 1.14
CA SER A 213 -5.27 -5.57 0.52
C SER A 213 -4.46 -6.89 0.54
N ILE A 214 -3.13 -6.79 0.39
CA ILE A 214 -2.24 -7.95 0.54
C ILE A 214 -2.24 -8.44 2.00
N ALA A 215 -2.20 -7.53 2.98
CA ALA A 215 -2.35 -7.87 4.40
C ALA A 215 -3.66 -8.59 4.68
N SER A 216 -4.79 -8.04 4.17
CA SER A 216 -6.11 -8.65 4.27
C SER A 216 -6.12 -10.07 3.71
N THR A 217 -5.50 -10.29 2.55
CA THR A 217 -5.40 -11.62 1.93
C THR A 217 -4.64 -12.61 2.82
N LEU A 218 -3.48 -12.22 3.35
CA LEU A 218 -2.69 -13.06 4.26
C LEU A 218 -3.45 -13.39 5.55
N ILE A 219 -4.20 -12.44 6.06
CA ILE A 219 -5.07 -12.62 7.24
C ILE A 219 -6.22 -13.56 6.90
N GLY A 220 -6.80 -13.43 5.70
CA GLY A 220 -7.86 -14.33 5.20
C GLY A 220 -7.43 -15.79 5.20
N LEU A 221 -6.20 -16.08 4.77
CA LEU A 221 -5.65 -17.44 4.83
C LEU A 221 -5.58 -17.99 6.26
N LEU A 222 -5.37 -17.12 7.27
CA LEU A 222 -5.37 -17.55 8.67
C LEU A 222 -6.78 -17.70 9.25
N VAL A 223 -7.74 -16.94 8.74
CA VAL A 223 -9.16 -17.11 9.09
C VAL A 223 -9.67 -18.42 8.49
N ASP A 224 -9.35 -18.71 7.23
CA ASP A 224 -9.69 -19.98 6.57
C ASP A 224 -9.02 -21.19 7.24
N ASP A 225 -7.79 -21.01 7.78
CA ASP A 225 -7.10 -22.02 8.60
C ASP A 225 -7.70 -22.16 10.03
N GLY A 226 -8.67 -21.35 10.42
CA GLY A 226 -9.25 -21.32 11.77
C GLY A 226 -8.30 -20.79 12.86
N LYS A 227 -7.26 -20.06 12.48
CA LYS A 227 -6.27 -19.49 13.42
C LYS A 227 -6.63 -18.06 13.87
N LEU A 228 -7.46 -17.38 13.11
CA LEU A 228 -8.05 -16.09 13.42
C LEU A 228 -9.56 -16.14 13.14
N ALA A 229 -10.30 -15.27 13.77
CA ALA A 229 -11.73 -15.10 13.53
C ALA A 229 -12.06 -13.63 13.31
N LEU A 230 -12.95 -13.33 12.33
CA LEU A 230 -13.31 -11.95 12.00
C LEU A 230 -14.05 -11.23 13.12
N ASP A 231 -14.95 -11.94 13.79
CA ASP A 231 -15.96 -11.35 14.69
C ASP A 231 -15.65 -11.59 16.18
N GLU A 232 -14.54 -12.28 16.46
CA GLU A 232 -14.08 -12.43 17.83
C GLU A 232 -13.21 -11.24 18.25
N PRO A 233 -13.28 -10.79 19.52
CA PRO A 233 -12.40 -9.78 20.05
C PRO A 233 -10.91 -10.13 19.87
N LEU A 234 -10.10 -9.13 19.53
CA LEU A 234 -8.65 -9.31 19.39
C LEU A 234 -8.03 -9.59 20.77
N ASP A 235 -7.37 -10.76 20.89
CA ASP A 235 -6.67 -11.18 22.13
C ASP A 235 -5.25 -10.60 22.19
N PHE A 236 -5.15 -9.30 22.46
CA PHE A 236 -3.87 -8.66 22.69
C PHE A 236 -3.60 -8.46 24.19
N ASP A 237 -2.33 -8.53 24.56
CA ASP A 237 -1.86 -8.34 25.93
C ASP A 237 -2.09 -6.92 26.46
N PHE A 238 -2.23 -5.94 25.58
CA PHE A 238 -2.52 -4.54 25.91
C PHE A 238 -4.02 -4.20 25.90
N LEU A 239 -4.90 -5.13 25.51
CA LEU A 239 -6.36 -4.97 25.60
C LEU A 239 -6.87 -5.63 26.88
N PRO A 240 -7.94 -5.09 27.50
CA PRO A 240 -8.55 -5.71 28.65
C PRO A 240 -9.12 -7.08 28.31
N LYS A 241 -8.79 -8.10 29.10
CA LYS A 241 -9.19 -9.50 28.83
C LYS A 241 -10.41 -9.94 29.66
N GLU A 242 -10.65 -9.30 30.80
CA GLU A 242 -11.70 -9.69 31.72
C GLU A 242 -13.01 -8.94 31.45
N ALA A 243 -14.14 -9.60 31.68
CA ALA A 243 -15.46 -9.01 31.48
C ALA A 243 -15.68 -7.73 32.33
N THR A 244 -15.05 -7.64 33.49
CA THR A 244 -15.04 -6.43 34.35
C THR A 244 -14.23 -5.30 33.73
N ALA A 245 -13.10 -5.60 33.16
CA ALA A 245 -12.27 -4.64 32.44
C ALA A 245 -12.93 -4.18 31.13
N ALA A 246 -13.60 -5.10 30.41
CA ALA A 246 -14.37 -4.78 29.21
C ALA A 246 -15.51 -3.78 29.45
N LYS A 247 -16.08 -3.74 30.65
CA LYS A 247 -17.09 -2.74 31.02
C LYS A 247 -16.51 -1.36 31.29
N THR A 248 -15.23 -1.29 31.62
CA THR A 248 -14.52 -0.03 31.90
C THR A 248 -13.65 0.42 30.73
N ASP A 249 -13.26 -0.51 29.86
CA ASP A 249 -12.46 -0.22 28.66
C ASP A 249 -13.06 -0.94 27.44
N PRO A 250 -13.86 -0.23 26.64
CA PRO A 250 -14.54 -0.82 25.50
C PRO A 250 -13.59 -1.26 24.36
N ARG A 251 -12.27 -1.01 24.44
CA ARG A 251 -11.30 -1.57 23.47
C ARG A 251 -11.31 -3.10 23.45
N ALA A 252 -11.78 -3.74 24.52
CA ALA A 252 -11.95 -5.18 24.57
C ALA A 252 -12.96 -5.71 23.52
N ALA A 253 -13.83 -4.85 22.97
CA ALA A 253 -14.78 -5.20 21.92
C ALA A 253 -14.23 -5.06 20.50
N ILE A 254 -12.97 -4.62 20.31
CA ILE A 254 -12.37 -4.48 18.99
C ILE A 254 -12.14 -5.87 18.41
N THR A 255 -12.73 -6.13 17.23
CA THR A 255 -12.58 -7.38 16.46
C THR A 255 -11.63 -7.17 15.28
N LEU A 256 -11.21 -8.28 14.67
CA LEU A 256 -10.43 -8.24 13.43
C LEU A 256 -11.21 -7.55 12.30
N ARG A 257 -12.54 -7.76 12.23
CA ARG A 257 -13.42 -7.07 11.28
C ARG A 257 -13.36 -5.55 11.45
N HIS A 258 -13.40 -5.06 12.69
CA HIS A 258 -13.32 -3.61 12.95
C HIS A 258 -12.00 -3.01 12.42
N ALA A 259 -10.88 -3.69 12.64
CA ALA A 259 -9.58 -3.24 12.13
C ALA A 259 -9.51 -3.29 10.59
N LEU A 260 -9.98 -4.37 9.95
CA LEU A 260 -9.96 -4.51 8.50
C LEU A 260 -10.97 -3.60 7.79
N ASN A 261 -12.08 -3.25 8.44
CA ASN A 261 -13.06 -2.29 7.94
C ASN A 261 -12.74 -0.82 8.26
N MET A 262 -11.54 -0.53 8.82
CA MET A 262 -11.18 0.84 9.22
C MET A 262 -12.18 1.47 10.20
N SER A 263 -12.64 0.70 11.17
CA SER A 263 -13.67 1.11 12.12
C SER A 263 -13.36 0.66 13.54
N SER A 264 -12.09 0.60 13.92
CA SER A 264 -11.67 0.20 15.26
C SER A 264 -12.16 1.12 16.37
N GLY A 265 -12.49 2.38 16.05
CA GLY A 265 -12.84 3.42 17.01
C GLY A 265 -11.63 4.00 17.76
N LEU A 266 -10.43 3.52 17.46
CA LEU A 266 -9.19 4.06 18.01
C LEU A 266 -8.87 5.42 17.37
N GLN A 267 -8.18 6.26 18.13
CA GLN A 267 -7.76 7.58 17.67
C GLN A 267 -6.95 7.45 16.37
N THR A 268 -7.37 8.18 15.33
CA THR A 268 -6.60 8.34 14.11
C THR A 268 -5.44 9.30 14.35
N VAL A 269 -4.25 8.91 13.92
CA VAL A 269 -3.02 9.69 14.09
C VAL A 269 -2.34 10.03 12.75
N ASP A 270 -2.97 9.66 11.64
CA ASP A 270 -2.45 9.95 10.29
C ASP A 270 -3.15 11.12 9.59
N ASN A 271 -4.09 11.77 10.26
CA ASN A 271 -4.84 12.90 9.72
C ASN A 271 -4.15 14.24 9.99
N GLY A 272 -4.31 15.21 9.06
CA GLY A 272 -3.91 16.61 9.29
C GLY A 272 -2.42 16.83 9.52
N GLY A 273 -1.54 16.01 8.93
CA GLY A 273 -0.08 16.13 9.08
C GLY A 273 0.47 15.50 10.37
N GLN A 274 -0.36 14.88 11.19
CA GLN A 274 0.07 14.14 12.38
C GLN A 274 0.89 12.89 11.99
N GLU A 275 0.67 12.33 10.78
CA GLU A 275 1.44 11.22 10.24
C GLU A 275 2.95 11.42 10.40
N TYR A 276 3.43 12.65 10.15
CA TYR A 276 4.85 13.01 10.21
C TYR A 276 5.35 13.40 11.62
N ALA A 277 4.50 13.46 12.61
CA ALA A 277 4.87 13.87 13.96
C ALA A 277 4.69 12.75 14.99
N VAL A 278 3.54 12.09 14.98
CA VAL A 278 3.13 11.07 15.95
C VAL A 278 2.45 9.85 15.32
N GLY A 279 2.18 9.91 14.01
CA GLY A 279 1.48 8.86 13.27
C GLY A 279 2.41 7.80 12.66
N SER A 280 1.93 7.11 11.65
CA SER A 280 2.61 5.97 11.02
C SER A 280 3.92 6.35 10.33
N GLY A 281 4.14 7.61 9.98
CA GLY A 281 5.42 8.11 9.48
C GLY A 281 6.60 7.83 10.41
N MET A 282 6.36 7.79 11.72
CA MET A 282 7.38 7.39 12.70
C MET A 282 7.86 5.96 12.48
N SER A 283 6.95 5.04 12.19
CA SER A 283 7.28 3.64 11.91
C SER A 283 7.83 3.44 10.49
N TYR A 284 7.30 4.19 9.53
CA TYR A 284 7.69 4.05 8.13
C TYR A 284 9.06 4.64 7.82
N TRP A 285 9.40 5.76 8.48
CA TRP A 285 10.50 6.62 8.04
C TRP A 285 11.44 7.08 9.17
N ALA A 286 11.10 6.81 10.45
CA ALA A 286 11.95 7.19 11.56
C ALA A 286 12.43 6.00 12.41
N GLY A 287 12.20 4.76 11.98
CA GLY A 287 12.66 3.57 12.66
C GLY A 287 11.93 3.23 13.97
N ALA A 288 10.75 3.83 14.21
CA ALA A 288 9.92 3.45 15.35
C ALA A 288 9.19 2.12 15.10
N SER A 289 8.78 1.43 16.17
CA SER A 289 8.03 0.18 16.07
C SER A 289 6.61 0.42 15.54
N SER A 290 6.22 -0.34 14.54
CA SER A 290 4.87 -0.34 13.99
C SER A 290 3.83 -0.88 14.98
N VAL A 291 4.21 -1.88 15.78
CA VAL A 291 3.36 -2.46 16.82
C VAL A 291 3.12 -1.46 17.96
N GLU A 292 4.18 -0.80 18.46
CA GLU A 292 4.05 0.21 19.50
C GLU A 292 3.19 1.40 19.04
N GLY A 293 3.32 1.84 17.79
CA GLY A 293 2.46 2.87 17.23
C GLY A 293 1.00 2.45 17.21
N ALA A 294 0.70 1.22 16.78
CA ALA A 294 -0.65 0.69 16.70
C ALA A 294 -1.31 0.58 18.10
N ARG A 295 -0.56 0.14 19.14
CA ARG A 295 -1.09 -0.11 20.48
C ARG A 295 -1.29 1.14 21.34
N ARG A 296 -0.63 2.25 21.06
CA ARG A 296 -0.64 3.47 21.88
C ARG A 296 -1.85 4.38 21.67
N ARG A 297 -2.80 3.97 20.85
CA ARG A 297 -3.96 4.80 20.51
C ARG A 297 -5.09 4.64 21.54
N ALA A 298 -5.69 5.77 21.93
CA ALA A 298 -6.87 5.79 22.77
C ALA A 298 -8.12 5.43 21.99
N LEU A 299 -9.11 4.84 22.63
CA LEU A 299 -10.44 4.68 22.05
C LEU A 299 -11.19 6.02 22.14
N ILE A 300 -11.71 6.50 21.04
CA ILE A 300 -12.45 7.77 20.94
C ILE A 300 -13.89 7.57 20.45
N ARG A 301 -14.22 6.37 19.96
CA ARG A 301 -15.55 5.99 19.48
C ARG A 301 -15.80 4.50 19.75
N GLU A 302 -17.06 4.10 19.73
CA GLU A 302 -17.44 2.69 19.76
C GLU A 302 -16.85 1.94 18.55
N PRO A 303 -16.24 0.76 18.72
CA PRO A 303 -15.80 -0.07 17.60
C PRO A 303 -16.97 -0.37 16.64
N GLY A 304 -16.71 -0.20 15.34
CA GLY A 304 -17.71 -0.37 14.28
C GLY A 304 -18.56 0.86 13.97
N ALA A 305 -18.57 1.90 14.83
CA ALA A 305 -19.47 3.04 14.66
C ALA A 305 -19.10 3.97 13.50
N ASN A 306 -17.80 4.18 13.26
CA ASN A 306 -17.32 5.13 12.26
C ASN A 306 -16.23 4.51 11.40
N TRP A 307 -16.22 4.89 10.13
CA TRP A 307 -15.14 4.61 9.23
C TRP A 307 -14.12 5.76 9.27
N ASP A 308 -12.90 5.46 9.66
CA ASP A 308 -11.78 6.40 9.69
C ASP A 308 -10.54 5.70 9.10
N TYR A 309 -10.05 6.19 7.95
CA TYR A 309 -8.90 5.58 7.30
C TYR A 309 -7.63 5.76 8.12
N GLU A 310 -7.04 4.63 8.57
CA GLU A 310 -5.92 4.67 9.51
C GLU A 310 -4.92 3.53 9.20
N ASN A 311 -3.65 3.87 9.05
CA ASN A 311 -2.61 2.90 8.77
C ASN A 311 -2.41 1.92 9.93
N TYR A 312 -2.50 2.42 11.15
CA TYR A 312 -2.32 1.58 12.34
C TYR A 312 -3.47 0.59 12.58
N ASP A 313 -4.65 0.75 11.99
CA ASP A 313 -5.68 -0.28 12.04
C ASP A 313 -5.27 -1.52 11.24
N THR A 314 -4.68 -1.32 10.06
CA THR A 314 -4.09 -2.43 9.31
C THR A 314 -2.92 -3.06 10.06
N LEU A 315 -2.03 -2.26 10.66
CA LEU A 315 -0.87 -2.78 11.41
C LEU A 315 -1.31 -3.54 12.67
N LEU A 316 -2.44 -3.17 13.29
CA LEU A 316 -3.05 -3.92 14.38
C LEU A 316 -3.49 -5.32 13.91
N ALA A 317 -4.12 -5.41 12.73
CA ALA A 317 -4.48 -6.69 12.13
C ALA A 317 -3.25 -7.52 11.72
N VAL A 318 -2.18 -6.88 11.22
CA VAL A 318 -0.88 -7.54 10.93
C VAL A 318 -0.22 -8.06 12.22
N TYR A 319 -0.36 -7.35 13.32
CA TYR A 319 0.11 -7.83 14.62
C TYR A 319 -0.70 -9.06 15.10
N ALA A 320 -2.00 -9.11 14.84
CA ALA A 320 -2.79 -10.32 15.10
C ALA A 320 -2.28 -11.50 14.27
N MET A 321 -1.94 -11.29 12.99
CA MET A 321 -1.31 -12.30 12.13
C MET A 321 0.02 -12.81 12.74
N LYS A 322 0.91 -11.92 13.22
CA LYS A 322 2.16 -12.30 13.89
C LYS A 322 1.89 -13.21 15.09
N ARG A 323 0.96 -12.83 15.94
CA ARG A 323 0.61 -13.62 17.14
C ARG A 323 0.03 -15.00 16.80
N ALA A 324 -0.81 -15.10 15.79
CA ALA A 324 -1.40 -16.37 15.34
C ALA A 324 -0.35 -17.35 14.80
N LEU A 325 0.78 -16.87 14.31
CA LEU A 325 1.87 -17.70 13.74
C LEU A 325 2.88 -18.18 14.78
N SER A 326 2.86 -17.66 15.99
CA SER A 326 3.57 -18.15 17.19
C SER A 326 5.10 -18.31 17.08
N SER A 327 5.74 -17.94 15.97
CA SER A 327 7.20 -17.84 15.85
C SER A 327 7.58 -16.85 14.76
N GLU A 328 8.64 -16.10 14.99
CA GLU A 328 9.16 -15.09 14.05
C GLU A 328 9.51 -15.71 12.70
N LYS A 329 10.17 -16.86 12.69
CA LYS A 329 10.47 -17.57 11.46
C LYS A 329 9.21 -17.91 10.65
N LYS A 330 8.17 -18.46 11.31
CA LYS A 330 6.89 -18.76 10.62
C LYS A 330 6.23 -17.49 10.09
N TYR A 331 6.28 -16.40 10.87
CA TYR A 331 5.72 -15.12 10.48
C TYR A 331 6.41 -14.57 9.23
N HIS A 332 7.74 -14.57 9.19
CA HIS A 332 8.51 -14.07 8.05
C HIS A 332 8.36 -14.93 6.79
N GLU A 333 8.26 -16.25 6.94
CA GLU A 333 8.10 -17.18 5.81
C GLU A 333 6.66 -17.26 5.28
N PHE A 334 5.68 -16.93 6.11
CA PHE A 334 4.26 -17.11 5.83
C PHE A 334 3.78 -16.45 4.53
N PRO A 335 4.09 -15.17 4.25
CA PRO A 335 3.61 -14.51 3.04
C PRO A 335 4.05 -15.22 1.76
N ARG A 336 5.31 -15.62 1.68
CA ARG A 336 5.82 -16.35 0.52
C ARG A 336 5.21 -17.74 0.41
N LYS A 337 5.27 -18.51 1.50
CA LYS A 337 4.82 -19.92 1.48
C LYS A 337 3.33 -20.07 1.21
N ARG A 338 2.51 -19.14 1.68
CA ARG A 338 1.05 -19.31 1.65
C ARG A 338 0.36 -18.46 0.58
N LEU A 339 1.02 -17.42 0.04
CA LEU A 339 0.44 -16.57 -0.96
C LEU A 339 1.37 -16.34 -2.15
N LEU A 340 2.49 -15.65 -1.97
CA LEU A 340 3.26 -15.11 -3.08
C LEU A 340 3.81 -16.18 -4.01
N ASP A 341 4.44 -17.23 -3.45
CA ASP A 341 4.99 -18.32 -4.24
C ASP A 341 3.89 -19.21 -4.85
N GLN A 342 2.70 -19.27 -4.21
CA GLN A 342 1.55 -20.03 -4.70
C GLN A 342 0.94 -19.44 -5.97
N ILE A 343 0.90 -18.10 -6.07
CA ILE A 343 0.31 -17.40 -7.20
C ILE A 343 1.37 -16.75 -8.13
N GLY A 344 2.63 -17.15 -8.00
CA GLY A 344 3.71 -16.71 -8.89
C GLY A 344 4.15 -15.25 -8.72
N MET A 345 3.88 -14.60 -7.58
CA MET A 345 4.33 -13.23 -7.28
C MET A 345 5.81 -13.19 -6.86
N ARG A 346 6.69 -13.50 -7.81
CA ARG A 346 8.14 -13.75 -7.58
C ARG A 346 8.97 -12.49 -7.42
N ASN A 347 8.42 -11.33 -7.82
CA ASN A 347 9.09 -10.04 -7.75
C ASN A 347 8.56 -9.17 -6.59
N THR A 348 7.90 -9.76 -5.61
CA THR A 348 7.26 -9.06 -4.51
C THR A 348 8.08 -9.18 -3.23
N LEU A 349 8.39 -8.03 -2.61
CA LEU A 349 9.05 -7.91 -1.31
C LEU A 349 8.11 -7.22 -0.32
N LEU A 350 7.99 -7.78 0.87
CA LEU A 350 7.24 -7.22 1.99
C LEU A 350 8.24 -6.65 3.00
N SER A 351 8.23 -5.31 3.13
CA SER A 351 9.17 -4.66 4.04
C SER A 351 8.70 -4.72 5.50
N THR A 352 9.68 -4.76 6.40
CA THR A 352 9.47 -4.72 7.86
C THR A 352 9.98 -3.40 8.44
N ASP A 353 9.58 -3.12 9.68
CA ASP A 353 10.32 -2.19 10.51
C ASP A 353 11.64 -2.84 11.00
N ARG A 354 12.47 -2.08 11.73
CA ARG A 354 13.75 -2.58 12.25
C ARG A 354 13.62 -3.69 13.31
N PHE A 355 12.40 -3.97 13.75
CA PHE A 355 12.10 -5.06 14.71
C PHE A 355 11.59 -6.33 14.01
N GLY A 356 11.52 -6.34 12.67
CA GLY A 356 11.04 -7.47 11.89
C GLY A 356 9.52 -7.55 11.76
N ASP A 357 8.79 -6.51 12.14
CA ASP A 357 7.34 -6.45 11.98
C ASP A 357 6.96 -5.91 10.60
N PHE A 358 6.18 -6.67 9.83
CA PHE A 358 5.76 -6.25 8.49
C PHE A 358 4.96 -4.95 8.50
N ILE A 359 5.36 -3.99 7.67
CA ILE A 359 4.65 -2.71 7.50
C ILE A 359 3.66 -2.82 6.33
N LEU A 360 2.71 -3.78 6.42
CA LEU A 360 1.75 -4.08 5.35
C LEU A 360 0.61 -3.07 5.20
N SER A 361 0.67 -1.95 5.89
CA SER A 361 -0.21 -0.83 5.59
C SER A 361 0.29 0.01 4.40
N SER A 362 1.58 -0.15 3.98
CA SER A 362 2.19 0.73 2.97
C SER A 362 3.45 0.21 2.28
N GLN A 363 4.23 -0.70 2.88
CA GLN A 363 5.58 -0.99 2.42
C GLN A 363 5.72 -2.38 1.78
N VAL A 364 5.12 -2.53 0.60
CA VAL A 364 5.34 -3.66 -0.30
C VAL A 364 5.93 -3.11 -1.60
N TYR A 365 6.94 -3.78 -2.14
CA TYR A 365 7.57 -3.47 -3.42
C TYR A 365 7.30 -4.60 -4.39
N THR A 366 6.73 -4.28 -5.54
CA THR A 366 6.32 -5.28 -6.52
C THR A 366 6.20 -4.67 -7.93
N ASN A 367 6.08 -5.50 -8.95
CA ASN A 367 5.86 -5.11 -10.33
C ASN A 367 4.37 -5.20 -10.74
N ALA A 368 4.06 -4.81 -11.99
CA ALA A 368 2.68 -4.82 -12.50
C ALA A 368 2.14 -6.25 -12.68
N ARG A 369 2.97 -7.19 -13.16
CA ARG A 369 2.53 -8.57 -13.40
C ARG A 369 2.20 -9.32 -12.12
N ASP A 370 2.96 -9.10 -11.04
CA ASP A 370 2.66 -9.69 -9.74
C ASP A 370 1.33 -9.15 -9.18
N LEU A 371 1.07 -7.84 -9.34
CA LEU A 371 -0.23 -7.28 -8.97
C LEU A 371 -1.38 -7.79 -9.86
N ALA A 372 -1.11 -8.09 -11.12
CA ALA A 372 -2.12 -8.71 -11.98
C ALA A 372 -2.47 -10.14 -11.51
N ARG A 373 -1.48 -10.93 -11.06
CA ARG A 373 -1.70 -12.23 -10.42
C ARG A 373 -2.53 -12.11 -9.15
N PHE A 374 -2.22 -11.09 -8.33
CA PHE A 374 -3.02 -10.77 -7.16
C PHE A 374 -4.47 -10.47 -7.52
N GLY A 375 -4.71 -9.65 -8.54
CA GLY A 375 -6.05 -9.37 -9.05
C GLY A 375 -6.75 -10.60 -9.61
N LEU A 376 -6.02 -11.49 -10.32
CA LEU A 376 -6.56 -12.74 -10.85
C LEU A 376 -7.06 -13.69 -9.74
N LEU A 377 -6.35 -13.80 -8.62
CA LEU A 377 -6.82 -14.60 -7.48
C LEU A 377 -8.22 -14.16 -7.04
N TYR A 378 -8.46 -12.87 -6.99
CA TYR A 378 -9.76 -12.29 -6.61
C TYR A 378 -10.80 -12.42 -7.72
N LEU A 379 -10.40 -12.22 -9.00
CA LEU A 379 -11.28 -12.41 -10.14
C LEU A 379 -11.77 -13.87 -10.23
N GLN A 380 -10.90 -14.83 -9.91
CA GLN A 380 -11.20 -16.26 -9.87
C GLN A 380 -11.84 -16.72 -8.55
N ASN A 381 -12.39 -15.78 -7.79
CA ASN A 381 -13.10 -16.07 -6.54
C ASN A 381 -12.29 -16.92 -5.54
N GLY A 382 -10.98 -16.62 -5.40
CA GLY A 382 -10.07 -17.30 -4.49
C GLY A 382 -9.49 -18.62 -4.99
N LEU A 383 -9.77 -19.00 -6.23
CA LEU A 383 -9.19 -20.18 -6.87
C LEU A 383 -7.87 -19.83 -7.58
N TRP A 384 -6.91 -20.76 -7.55
CA TRP A 384 -5.69 -20.70 -8.34
C TRP A 384 -5.33 -22.07 -8.85
N ASN A 385 -5.20 -22.22 -10.17
CA ASN A 385 -4.96 -23.52 -10.84
C ASN A 385 -5.95 -24.62 -10.42
N GLY A 386 -7.20 -24.25 -10.14
CA GLY A 386 -8.25 -25.18 -9.70
C GLY A 386 -8.23 -25.51 -8.20
N GLU A 387 -7.24 -25.03 -7.45
CA GLU A 387 -7.18 -25.17 -5.99
C GLU A 387 -7.72 -23.91 -5.30
N ARG A 388 -8.46 -24.10 -4.19
CA ARG A 388 -8.97 -22.99 -3.39
C ARG A 388 -7.90 -22.51 -2.43
N LEU A 389 -7.42 -21.30 -2.65
CA LEU A 389 -6.48 -20.63 -1.76
C LEU A 389 -7.20 -19.74 -0.73
N LEU A 390 -8.27 -19.05 -1.12
CA LEU A 390 -9.13 -18.24 -0.24
C LEU A 390 -10.56 -18.74 -0.32
N SER A 391 -11.27 -18.72 0.80
CA SER A 391 -12.69 -19.05 0.85
C SER A 391 -13.53 -18.03 0.07
N GLU A 392 -14.71 -18.45 -0.37
CA GLU A 392 -15.69 -17.54 -0.98
C GLU A 392 -16.19 -16.52 0.05
N GLU A 393 -16.33 -16.96 1.29
CA GLU A 393 -16.71 -16.12 2.43
C GLU A 393 -15.71 -14.97 2.62
N TRP A 394 -14.41 -15.21 2.45
CA TRP A 394 -13.40 -14.15 2.51
C TRP A 394 -13.50 -13.19 1.33
N ILE A 395 -13.70 -13.71 0.12
CA ILE A 395 -13.91 -12.87 -1.07
C ILE A 395 -15.17 -12.01 -0.88
N ASP A 396 -16.24 -12.56 -0.35
CA ASP A 396 -17.47 -11.81 -0.06
C ASP A 396 -17.24 -10.76 1.02
N PHE A 397 -16.48 -11.07 2.07
CA PHE A 397 -16.14 -10.09 3.11
C PHE A 397 -15.41 -8.87 2.54
N VAL A 398 -14.41 -9.06 1.67
CA VAL A 398 -13.63 -7.93 1.18
C VAL A 398 -14.40 -7.03 0.22
N ARG A 399 -15.38 -7.56 -0.51
CA ARG A 399 -16.24 -6.81 -1.45
C ARG A 399 -17.59 -6.37 -0.87
N THR A 400 -17.89 -6.74 0.38
CA THR A 400 -19.08 -6.28 1.07
C THR A 400 -18.81 -4.92 1.72
N PRO A 401 -19.68 -3.91 1.53
CA PRO A 401 -19.52 -2.62 2.18
C PRO A 401 -19.42 -2.73 3.69
N ALA A 402 -18.43 -2.09 4.28
CA ALA A 402 -18.33 -1.95 5.73
C ALA A 402 -19.56 -1.18 6.26
N PRO A 403 -20.26 -1.68 7.28
CA PRO A 403 -21.47 -1.01 7.80
C PRO A 403 -21.26 0.46 8.14
N SER A 404 -20.05 0.82 8.59
CA SER A 404 -19.65 2.19 8.93
C SER A 404 -19.50 3.13 7.71
N THR A 405 -19.69 2.64 6.47
CA THR A 405 -19.69 3.44 5.24
C THR A 405 -21.08 3.65 4.64
N ALA A 406 -22.13 3.08 5.24
CA ALA A 406 -23.49 3.07 4.68
C ALA A 406 -24.03 4.48 4.37
N ASP A 407 -23.85 5.42 5.28
CA ASP A 407 -24.28 6.82 5.13
C ASP A 407 -23.37 7.66 4.21
N ARG A 408 -22.32 7.04 3.65
CA ARG A 408 -21.27 7.71 2.87
C ARG A 408 -21.07 7.10 1.48
N GLY A 409 -21.99 6.26 1.01
CA GLY A 409 -21.98 5.71 -0.34
C GLY A 409 -21.28 4.36 -0.50
N ASN A 410 -21.14 3.55 0.55
CA ASN A 410 -20.73 2.14 0.49
C ASN A 410 -19.41 1.86 -0.23
N PHE A 411 -18.42 2.73 -0.05
CA PHE A 411 -17.20 2.79 -0.86
C PHE A 411 -16.04 1.91 -0.38
N TYR A 412 -16.18 1.20 0.76
CA TYR A 412 -15.06 0.44 1.37
C TYR A 412 -15.55 -0.87 1.97
N GLY A 413 -14.75 -1.94 1.80
CA GLY A 413 -14.96 -3.26 2.37
C GLY A 413 -13.81 -3.70 3.29
N GLY A 414 -13.42 -4.97 3.20
CA GLY A 414 -12.32 -5.54 3.98
C GLY A 414 -10.94 -5.19 3.42
N GLN A 415 -10.49 -3.95 3.54
CA GLN A 415 -9.25 -3.38 2.97
C GLN A 415 -9.27 -3.27 1.43
N PHE A 416 -10.45 -3.22 0.84
CA PHE A 416 -10.67 -2.94 -0.58
C PHE A 416 -11.61 -1.75 -0.75
N TRP A 417 -11.41 -1.01 -1.82
CA TRP A 417 -12.26 0.09 -2.23
C TRP A 417 -13.32 -0.42 -3.19
N LEU A 418 -14.56 -0.07 -2.93
CA LEU A 418 -15.72 -0.43 -3.74
C LEU A 418 -16.14 0.75 -4.61
N VAL A 419 -16.91 0.47 -5.66
CA VAL A 419 -17.48 1.53 -6.48
C VAL A 419 -18.51 2.31 -5.65
N PRO A 420 -18.27 3.61 -5.40
CA PRO A 420 -19.20 4.42 -4.62
C PRO A 420 -20.60 4.48 -5.25
N ASP A 421 -21.62 4.64 -4.43
CA ASP A 421 -23.01 4.62 -4.90
C ASP A 421 -23.36 5.69 -5.94
N GLU A 422 -22.66 6.82 -5.92
CA GLU A 422 -22.80 7.92 -6.90
C GLU A 422 -22.20 7.60 -8.27
N ARG A 423 -21.24 6.68 -8.38
CA ARG A 423 -20.62 6.27 -9.65
C ARG A 423 -21.56 5.30 -10.37
N LYS A 424 -22.08 5.73 -11.53
CA LYS A 424 -22.99 4.94 -12.36
C LYS A 424 -22.37 4.51 -13.70
N ASP A 425 -21.17 4.97 -13.97
CA ASP A 425 -20.41 4.77 -15.20
C ASP A 425 -19.40 3.61 -15.12
N VAL A 426 -19.40 2.88 -13.99
CA VAL A 426 -18.57 1.71 -13.73
C VAL A 426 -19.46 0.60 -13.11
N PRO A 427 -19.26 -0.67 -13.48
CA PRO A 427 -19.99 -1.79 -12.90
C PRO A 427 -19.90 -1.82 -11.37
N LYS A 428 -21.02 -2.07 -10.70
CA LYS A 428 -21.12 -2.07 -9.23
C LYS A 428 -20.39 -3.24 -8.57
N ASP A 429 -20.16 -4.30 -9.31
CA ASP A 429 -19.38 -5.46 -8.85
C ASP A 429 -17.87 -5.24 -8.95
N ALA A 430 -17.43 -4.11 -9.53
CA ALA A 430 -16.03 -3.75 -9.55
C ALA A 430 -15.55 -3.33 -8.16
N TYR A 431 -14.33 -3.73 -7.83
CA TYR A 431 -13.65 -3.33 -6.61
C TYR A 431 -12.14 -3.22 -6.84
N SER A 432 -11.44 -2.54 -5.95
CA SER A 432 -10.05 -2.17 -6.22
C SER A 432 -9.20 -2.14 -4.96
N THR A 433 -7.93 -2.53 -5.11
CA THR A 433 -6.91 -2.03 -4.21
C THR A 433 -6.58 -0.58 -4.57
N ALA A 434 -6.15 0.22 -3.60
CA ALA A 434 -5.71 1.57 -3.91
C ALA A 434 -4.55 2.01 -3.01
N GLY A 435 -3.48 2.44 -3.65
CA GLY A 435 -2.31 3.01 -3.00
C GLY A 435 -2.01 4.41 -3.48
N ASN A 436 -1.41 5.20 -2.59
CA ASN A 436 -0.97 6.55 -2.91
C ASN A 436 -0.12 6.56 -4.19
N ARG A 437 -0.04 7.70 -4.86
CA ARG A 437 0.69 7.87 -6.11
C ARG A 437 0.20 6.98 -7.26
N GLY A 438 -1.09 6.53 -7.23
CA GLY A 438 -1.73 5.83 -8.33
C GLY A 438 -1.39 4.34 -8.48
N GLN A 439 -1.30 3.62 -7.35
CA GLN A 439 -1.10 2.18 -7.33
C GLN A 439 -2.46 1.48 -7.28
N TYR A 440 -2.93 0.94 -8.39
CA TYR A 440 -4.27 0.36 -8.49
C TYR A 440 -4.25 -1.05 -9.07
N VAL A 441 -5.08 -1.91 -8.49
CA VAL A 441 -5.53 -3.17 -9.07
C VAL A 441 -7.05 -3.13 -9.05
N VAL A 442 -7.68 -2.99 -10.20
CA VAL A 442 -9.12 -3.00 -10.33
C VAL A 442 -9.56 -4.37 -10.83
N ILE A 443 -10.51 -4.98 -10.14
CA ILE A 443 -11.12 -6.26 -10.49
C ILE A 443 -12.55 -5.97 -10.94
N VAL A 444 -12.95 -6.43 -12.12
CA VAL A 444 -14.29 -6.25 -12.69
C VAL A 444 -14.86 -7.61 -13.06
N PRO A 445 -15.51 -8.30 -12.11
CA PRO A 445 -16.01 -9.67 -12.32
C PRO A 445 -16.97 -9.81 -13.49
N SER A 446 -17.90 -8.87 -13.67
CA SER A 446 -18.88 -8.89 -14.78
C SER A 446 -18.24 -8.82 -16.17
N HIS A 447 -16.96 -8.45 -16.27
CA HIS A 447 -16.22 -8.34 -17.53
C HIS A 447 -15.00 -9.27 -17.61
N ASP A 448 -14.82 -10.15 -16.65
CA ASP A 448 -13.61 -11.01 -16.54
C ASP A 448 -12.31 -10.21 -16.66
N LEU A 449 -12.24 -9.04 -16.00
CA LEU A 449 -11.13 -8.10 -16.15
C LEU A 449 -10.36 -7.88 -14.85
N VAL A 450 -9.03 -7.76 -15.00
CA VAL A 450 -8.13 -7.12 -14.04
C VAL A 450 -7.39 -5.99 -14.73
N ILE A 451 -7.40 -4.80 -14.15
CA ILE A 451 -6.69 -3.63 -14.65
C ILE A 451 -5.67 -3.21 -13.59
N VAL A 452 -4.40 -3.19 -13.95
CA VAL A 452 -3.31 -2.76 -13.06
C VAL A 452 -2.70 -1.47 -13.59
N ARG A 453 -2.68 -0.43 -12.74
CA ARG A 453 -1.87 0.76 -12.97
C ARG A 453 -0.81 0.89 -11.90
N ARG A 454 0.43 1.10 -12.30
CA ARG A 454 1.49 1.59 -11.43
C ARG A 454 1.75 3.05 -11.75
N GLY A 455 1.82 3.89 -10.73
CA GLY A 455 2.03 5.31 -10.90
C GLY A 455 3.09 5.87 -9.97
N LEU A 456 3.54 7.09 -10.26
CA LEU A 456 4.34 7.94 -9.38
C LEU A 456 3.71 9.32 -9.29
N ASP A 457 2.39 9.37 -9.20
CA ASP A 457 1.64 10.62 -9.04
C ASP A 457 2.18 11.44 -7.85
N TRP A 458 2.15 12.76 -7.98
CA TRP A 458 2.59 13.67 -6.94
C TRP A 458 1.70 14.91 -6.91
N GLY A 459 1.81 15.73 -5.85
CA GLY A 459 0.98 16.93 -5.72
C GLY A 459 -0.48 16.61 -5.37
N ARG A 460 -1.40 17.47 -5.80
CA ARG A 460 -2.82 17.43 -5.37
C ARG A 460 -3.78 16.85 -6.42
N GLN A 461 -3.33 16.72 -7.66
CA GLN A 461 -4.17 16.18 -8.74
C GLN A 461 -3.99 14.66 -8.82
N GLY A 462 -4.80 13.93 -8.05
CA GLY A 462 -4.80 12.47 -8.08
C GLY A 462 -5.33 11.92 -9.41
N PHE A 463 -4.85 10.76 -9.79
CA PHE A 463 -5.40 9.96 -10.89
C PHE A 463 -6.62 9.18 -10.40
N ASP A 464 -7.75 9.24 -11.10
CA ASP A 464 -8.95 8.50 -10.71
C ASP A 464 -8.97 7.10 -11.35
N ARG A 465 -9.02 6.05 -10.51
CA ARG A 465 -9.04 4.65 -10.95
C ARG A 465 -10.35 4.25 -11.61
N TRP A 466 -11.47 4.87 -11.22
CA TRP A 466 -12.76 4.55 -11.80
C TRP A 466 -12.92 5.20 -13.18
N ASP A 467 -12.35 6.39 -13.40
CA ASP A 467 -12.24 6.96 -14.74
C ASP A 467 -11.40 6.08 -15.66
N MET A 468 -10.25 5.58 -15.17
CA MET A 468 -9.44 4.60 -15.92
C MET A 468 -10.24 3.34 -16.24
N THR A 469 -10.98 2.83 -15.28
CA THR A 469 -11.83 1.63 -15.49
C THR A 469 -12.88 1.90 -16.57
N ARG A 470 -13.57 3.03 -16.53
CA ARG A 470 -14.53 3.44 -17.57
C ARG A 470 -13.87 3.50 -18.95
N GLU A 471 -12.69 4.12 -19.07
CA GLU A 471 -11.98 4.21 -20.35
C GLU A 471 -11.60 2.82 -20.89
N VAL A 472 -11.07 1.94 -20.05
CA VAL A 472 -10.71 0.57 -20.45
C VAL A 472 -11.96 -0.22 -20.85
N LEU A 473 -13.08 -0.07 -20.14
CA LEU A 473 -14.31 -0.82 -20.45
C LEU A 473 -14.92 -0.51 -21.81
N LYS A 474 -14.59 0.62 -22.44
CA LYS A 474 -15.02 0.91 -23.82
C LYS A 474 -14.52 -0.13 -24.81
N ALA A 475 -13.37 -0.74 -24.54
CA ALA A 475 -12.82 -1.81 -25.38
C ALA A 475 -13.51 -3.17 -25.23
N PHE A 476 -14.38 -3.33 -24.21
CA PHE A 476 -15.03 -4.60 -23.87
C PHE A 476 -16.56 -4.50 -23.97
N PRO A 477 -17.13 -4.31 -25.21
CA PRO A 477 -18.56 -4.24 -25.39
C PRO A 477 -19.20 -5.60 -25.07
N GLY A 478 -20.08 -5.65 -24.09
CA GLY A 478 -20.91 -6.84 -23.79
C GLY A 478 -20.47 -7.67 -22.60
N GLY A 479 -19.94 -7.06 -21.54
CA GLY A 479 -19.85 -7.72 -20.24
C GLY A 479 -21.21 -8.31 -19.85
N ALA A 480 -21.23 -9.48 -19.21
CA ALA A 480 -22.45 -10.24 -18.88
C ALA A 480 -23.45 -9.32 -18.18
N GLY A 481 -24.50 -8.96 -18.92
CA GLY A 481 -25.69 -8.19 -18.57
C GLY A 481 -25.67 -7.45 -17.22
N VAL A 482 -25.37 -6.16 -17.27
CA VAL A 482 -25.97 -5.23 -16.32
C VAL A 482 -27.47 -5.17 -16.71
N ALA A 483 -28.30 -5.97 -16.04
CA ALA A 483 -29.75 -5.73 -16.09
C ALA A 483 -29.98 -4.29 -15.62
N GLN A 484 -30.61 -3.50 -16.50
CA GLN A 484 -31.05 -2.14 -16.27
C GLN A 484 -31.99 -2.04 -15.09
#